data_13132f4d173b92a52a254fcecce0a2d7
#
_entry.id   13132f4d173b92a52a254fcecce0a2d7
#
_cell.length_a   1.000
_cell.length_b   1.000
_cell.length_c   1.000
_cell.angle_alpha   90.00
_cell.angle_beta   90.00
_cell.angle_gamma   90.00
#
_symmetry.space_group_name_H-M   'P 1'
#
loop_
_entity.id
_entity.type
_entity.pdbx_description
1 polymer ?
#
loop_
_entity_poly.entity_id
_entity_poly.type
_entity_poly.pdbx_seq_one_letter_code
_entity_poly.pdbx_strand_id
1 'polypeptide(L)'
;MYLCARILARVGGALHLAHSDAPLSRRVIMANLLRYHRIRAWSCTSRRAIIVLPYFLNTHAMQPLRSFDDLTSLLKRSTRRVSLAVVCGSDEGASRAAVKAVEEGFASVVFVGHTDKVHALPWVENAPKEFVEFLPACDDAEAATKAVKLVRERKCEVLVKGLLHTATLLRAVLNKECGLLADHGVLTHVAMAEIPGREKLLCFTDAAVIPYPTQAQRLVQVEVLTKVIRALGTPVPRISLLHCAETVSDKFPHTLGYGEIKELAAQGRWGEVLVDGPLDLRTSLDAAVLKIKGIHSCLEGDADGLVFPDLESANMLYKALPLFCGAREAGILQGTTAPVVLPSRGDSWQDKFLSIAMAVMSLN
;
A
#
# COMPACT_ATOMS: atom_id res chain seq x y z
N MET A 1 -1.98 -37.93 -28.63
CA MET A 1 -2.38 -36.81 -29.51
C MET A 1 -3.80 -36.32 -29.26
N TYR A 2 -4.80 -37.18 -29.10
CA TYR A 2 -6.23 -36.76 -28.90
C TYR A 2 -6.50 -35.99 -27.59
N LEU A 3 -5.76 -36.23 -26.55
CA LEU A 3 -5.97 -35.56 -25.25
C LEU A 3 -5.46 -34.11 -25.25
N CYS A 4 -4.36 -33.83 -25.96
CA CYS A 4 -3.81 -32.46 -26.08
C CYS A 4 -4.71 -31.53 -26.92
N ALA A 5 -5.38 -32.07 -27.94
CA ALA A 5 -6.29 -31.27 -28.77
C ALA A 5 -7.56 -30.86 -28.00
N ARG A 6 -8.06 -31.66 -27.06
CA ARG A 6 -9.21 -31.31 -26.22
C ARG A 6 -8.90 -30.29 -25.13
N ILE A 7 -7.66 -30.24 -24.67
CA ILE A 7 -7.23 -29.24 -23.67
C ILE A 7 -7.05 -27.87 -24.35
N LEU A 8 -6.50 -27.83 -25.56
CA LEU A 8 -6.30 -26.59 -26.34
C LEU A 8 -7.63 -25.98 -26.83
N ALA A 9 -8.64 -26.81 -27.10
CA ALA A 9 -9.97 -26.34 -27.53
C ALA A 9 -10.78 -25.65 -26.41
N ARG A 10 -10.38 -25.79 -25.13
CA ARG A 10 -11.04 -25.11 -24.01
C ARG A 10 -10.40 -23.77 -23.62
N VAL A 11 -9.23 -23.47 -24.14
CA VAL A 11 -8.54 -22.18 -23.93
C VAL A 11 -8.77 -21.32 -25.19
N GLY A 12 -9.88 -20.63 -25.23
CA GLY A 12 -10.25 -19.78 -26.35
C GLY A 12 -9.18 -18.72 -26.62
N GLY A 13 -8.43 -18.86 -27.70
CA GLY A 13 -7.41 -17.91 -28.15
C GLY A 13 -6.26 -18.48 -28.94
N ALA A 14 -5.99 -19.79 -28.83
CA ALA A 14 -4.82 -20.41 -29.51
C ALA A 14 -5.18 -21.09 -30.86
N LEU A 15 -6.43 -21.05 -31.30
CA LEU A 15 -6.87 -21.79 -32.51
C LEU A 15 -6.43 -21.16 -33.84
N HIS A 16 -5.98 -19.92 -33.87
CA HIS A 16 -5.54 -19.27 -35.13
C HIS A 16 -4.10 -19.60 -35.56
N LEU A 17 -3.32 -20.27 -34.73
CA LEU A 17 -1.92 -20.64 -35.04
C LEU A 17 -1.78 -22.09 -35.56
N ALA A 18 -2.85 -22.86 -35.60
CA ALA A 18 -2.80 -24.28 -36.01
C ALA A 18 -3.05 -24.52 -37.51
N HIS A 19 -3.21 -23.48 -38.32
CA HIS A 19 -3.50 -23.61 -39.77
C HIS A 19 -2.44 -23.02 -40.68
N SER A 20 -1.18 -22.81 -40.19
CA SER A 20 -0.07 -22.52 -41.09
C SER A 20 0.80 -23.77 -41.22
N ASP A 21 0.92 -24.26 -42.44
CA ASP A 21 1.70 -25.46 -42.85
C ASP A 21 3.23 -25.29 -42.78
N ALA A 22 3.74 -24.51 -41.80
CA ALA A 22 5.16 -24.39 -41.56
C ALA A 22 5.57 -25.20 -40.31
N PRO A 23 6.62 -26.04 -40.36
CA PRO A 23 7.06 -26.82 -39.20
C PRO A 23 7.74 -25.90 -38.16
N LEU A 24 7.01 -25.36 -37.25
CA LEU A 24 7.55 -24.69 -36.06
C LEU A 24 8.24 -25.73 -35.19
N SER A 25 9.54 -25.56 -34.95
CA SER A 25 10.30 -26.49 -34.12
C SER A 25 9.71 -26.50 -32.69
N ARG A 26 9.61 -27.67 -32.08
CA ARG A 26 9.06 -27.88 -30.71
C ARG A 26 9.70 -26.95 -29.66
N ARG A 27 10.91 -26.45 -29.94
CA ARG A 27 11.63 -25.49 -29.08
C ARG A 27 11.00 -24.08 -29.09
N VAL A 28 10.48 -23.61 -30.21
CA VAL A 28 9.87 -22.28 -30.32
C VAL A 28 8.51 -22.20 -29.59
N ILE A 29 7.71 -23.27 -29.67
CA ILE A 29 6.41 -23.36 -28.94
C ILE A 29 6.65 -23.40 -27.43
N MET A 30 7.66 -24.14 -26.96
CA MET A 30 8.02 -24.18 -25.54
C MET A 30 8.58 -22.84 -25.02
N ALA A 31 9.41 -22.16 -25.82
CA ALA A 31 9.96 -20.85 -25.42
C ALA A 31 8.89 -19.76 -25.31
N ASN A 32 7.88 -19.79 -26.15
CA ASN A 32 6.76 -18.84 -26.08
C ASN A 32 5.79 -19.14 -24.93
N LEU A 33 5.53 -20.42 -24.64
CA LEU A 33 4.72 -20.82 -23.47
C LEU A 33 5.41 -20.46 -22.14
N LEU A 34 6.73 -20.59 -22.06
CA LEU A 34 7.51 -20.23 -20.85
C LEU A 34 7.64 -18.71 -20.66
N ARG A 35 7.50 -17.91 -21.70
CA ARG A 35 7.50 -16.44 -21.60
C ARG A 35 6.17 -15.86 -21.11
N TYR A 36 5.04 -16.51 -21.42
CA TYR A 36 3.72 -15.99 -21.08
C TYR A 36 3.17 -16.51 -19.73
N HIS A 37 3.71 -17.63 -19.21
CA HIS A 37 3.26 -18.18 -17.93
C HIS A 37 4.48 -18.65 -17.12
N ARG A 38 4.56 -18.29 -15.83
CA ARG A 38 5.55 -18.82 -14.88
C ARG A 38 5.31 -20.33 -14.65
N ILE A 39 5.77 -21.17 -15.58
CA ILE A 39 5.67 -22.63 -15.48
C ILE A 39 6.97 -23.14 -14.86
N ARG A 40 6.91 -23.76 -13.68
CA ARG A 40 8.03 -24.53 -13.13
C ARG A 40 8.08 -25.89 -13.82
N ALA A 41 9.18 -26.16 -14.54
CA ALA A 41 9.45 -27.48 -15.09
C ALA A 41 9.98 -28.40 -13.99
N TRP A 42 9.31 -29.53 -13.77
CA TRP A 42 9.84 -30.64 -12.98
C TRP A 42 10.38 -31.71 -13.94
N SER A 43 11.66 -32.08 -13.77
CA SER A 43 12.25 -33.22 -14.51
C SER A 43 12.04 -34.47 -13.68
N CYS A 44 11.35 -35.44 -14.26
CA CYS A 44 11.29 -36.80 -13.72
C CYS A 44 12.27 -37.66 -14.50
N THR A 45 13.11 -38.45 -13.83
CA THR A 45 14.22 -39.23 -14.36
C THR A 45 13.82 -40.51 -15.12
N SER A 46 12.57 -40.68 -15.50
CA SER A 46 12.15 -41.80 -16.36
C SER A 46 11.82 -41.33 -17.77
N ARG A 47 12.39 -42.01 -18.74
CA ARG A 47 12.38 -41.72 -20.17
C ARG A 47 11.00 -41.74 -20.85
N ARG A 48 9.94 -41.16 -20.38
CA ARG A 48 8.72 -40.96 -21.19
C ARG A 48 7.75 -40.01 -20.46
N ALA A 49 7.48 -38.90 -21.12
CA ALA A 49 6.48 -37.86 -20.86
C ALA A 49 6.88 -36.78 -19.83
N ILE A 50 7.14 -35.57 -20.34
CA ILE A 50 7.06 -34.33 -19.56
C ILE A 50 5.58 -34.02 -19.38
N ILE A 51 5.05 -34.26 -18.19
CA ILE A 51 3.71 -33.78 -17.83
C ILE A 51 3.87 -32.33 -17.39
N VAL A 52 3.54 -31.40 -18.27
CA VAL A 52 3.34 -30.01 -17.90
C VAL A 52 1.95 -29.93 -17.29
N LEU A 53 1.87 -30.02 -15.96
CA LEU A 53 0.66 -29.62 -15.24
C LEU A 53 0.64 -28.09 -15.19
N PRO A 54 -0.31 -27.41 -15.86
CA PRO A 54 -0.55 -26.02 -15.57
C PRO A 54 -1.12 -25.97 -14.15
N TYR A 55 -0.31 -25.51 -13.20
CA TYR A 55 -0.84 -25.03 -11.93
C TYR A 55 -1.71 -23.83 -12.29
N PHE A 56 -2.98 -24.05 -12.54
CA PHE A 56 -3.98 -23.02 -12.38
C PHE A 56 -4.03 -22.66 -10.88
N LEU A 57 -3.08 -21.85 -10.44
CA LEU A 57 -3.35 -20.98 -9.34
C LEU A 57 -4.59 -20.20 -9.80
N ASN A 58 -5.71 -20.45 -9.14
CA ASN A 58 -6.87 -19.58 -9.13
C ASN A 58 -6.46 -18.24 -8.48
N THR A 59 -5.54 -17.53 -9.10
CA THR A 59 -5.41 -16.11 -8.89
C THR A 59 -6.62 -15.51 -9.62
N HIS A 60 -7.78 -15.47 -8.93
CA HIS A 60 -8.65 -14.34 -9.19
C HIS A 60 -7.77 -13.12 -8.92
N ALA A 61 -7.21 -12.54 -9.99
CA ALA A 61 -6.51 -11.28 -9.89
C ALA A 61 -7.48 -10.34 -9.18
N MET A 62 -7.11 -9.87 -8.01
CA MET A 62 -7.94 -8.95 -7.25
C MET A 62 -8.23 -7.75 -8.14
N GLN A 63 -9.50 -7.42 -8.34
CA GLN A 63 -9.86 -6.22 -9.07
C GLN A 63 -9.34 -5.00 -8.31
N PRO A 64 -8.79 -3.98 -9.00
CA PRO A 64 -8.34 -2.77 -8.34
C PRO A 64 -9.45 -2.16 -7.48
N LEU A 65 -9.13 -1.89 -6.22
CA LEU A 65 -10.04 -1.22 -5.31
C LEU A 65 -10.18 0.25 -5.74
N ARG A 66 -11.41 0.71 -5.85
CA ARG A 66 -11.72 2.06 -6.35
C ARG A 66 -12.19 3.01 -5.25
N SER A 67 -12.61 2.45 -4.12
CA SER A 67 -13.16 3.19 -2.98
C SER A 67 -12.73 2.59 -1.65
N PHE A 68 -12.90 3.34 -0.57
CA PHE A 68 -12.75 2.80 0.78
C PHE A 68 -13.85 1.78 1.13
N ASP A 69 -14.99 1.87 0.47
CA ASP A 69 -16.06 0.89 0.67
C ASP A 69 -15.70 -0.46 0.04
N ASP A 70 -15.01 -0.46 -1.11
CA ASP A 70 -14.43 -1.69 -1.69
C ASP A 70 -13.39 -2.29 -0.74
N LEU A 71 -12.47 -1.45 -0.21
CA LEU A 71 -11.44 -1.86 0.73
C LEU A 71 -12.04 -2.52 1.97
N THR A 72 -12.97 -1.85 2.63
CA THR A 72 -13.61 -2.37 3.85
C THR A 72 -14.44 -3.61 3.56
N SER A 73 -15.15 -3.65 2.44
CA SER A 73 -15.92 -4.83 2.00
C SER A 73 -15.04 -6.04 1.73
N LEU A 74 -13.83 -5.84 1.19
CA LEU A 74 -12.86 -6.90 0.99
C LEU A 74 -12.35 -7.43 2.33
N LEU A 75 -12.01 -6.56 3.27
CA LEU A 75 -11.52 -6.95 4.59
C LEU A 75 -12.57 -7.71 5.40
N LYS A 76 -13.84 -7.31 5.34
CA LYS A 76 -14.96 -8.01 5.98
C LYS A 76 -15.15 -9.45 5.49
N ARG A 77 -14.77 -9.75 4.26
CA ARG A 77 -14.84 -11.11 3.69
C ARG A 77 -13.66 -11.98 4.11
N SER A 78 -12.61 -11.39 4.67
CA SER A 78 -11.45 -12.13 5.16
C SER A 78 -11.82 -12.92 6.43
N THR A 79 -11.39 -14.15 6.51
CA THR A 79 -11.49 -14.96 7.75
C THR A 79 -10.36 -14.64 8.73
N ARG A 80 -9.33 -13.89 8.29
CA ARG A 80 -8.19 -13.49 9.10
C ARG A 80 -8.52 -12.21 9.86
N ARG A 81 -8.28 -12.22 11.17
CA ARG A 81 -8.25 -11.02 12.01
C ARG A 81 -6.81 -10.58 12.21
N VAL A 82 -6.55 -9.30 11.97
CA VAL A 82 -5.24 -8.68 12.19
C VAL A 82 -5.21 -8.08 13.60
N SER A 83 -4.15 -8.35 14.36
CA SER A 83 -4.02 -7.85 15.73
C SER A 83 -3.44 -6.43 15.76
N LEU A 84 -4.18 -5.51 16.40
CA LEU A 84 -3.82 -4.11 16.55
C LEU A 84 -3.29 -3.83 17.95
N ALA A 85 -2.16 -3.14 18.09
CA ALA A 85 -1.70 -2.54 19.35
C ALA A 85 -2.10 -1.05 19.36
N VAL A 86 -3.09 -0.69 20.16
CA VAL A 86 -3.59 0.70 20.28
C VAL A 86 -2.96 1.36 21.51
N VAL A 87 -2.09 2.36 21.29
CA VAL A 87 -1.35 3.03 22.35
C VAL A 87 -2.17 4.20 22.88
N CYS A 88 -2.44 4.23 24.20
CA CYS A 88 -3.19 5.29 24.86
C CYS A 88 -4.55 5.57 24.20
N GLY A 89 -5.33 4.52 23.96
CA GLY A 89 -6.62 4.57 23.25
C GLY A 89 -7.78 5.15 24.07
N SER A 90 -7.54 6.06 25.01
CA SER A 90 -8.58 6.65 25.86
C SER A 90 -9.39 7.76 25.17
N ASP A 91 -9.05 8.13 23.93
CA ASP A 91 -9.84 9.05 23.10
C ASP A 91 -10.90 8.31 22.28
N GLU A 92 -11.98 9.01 21.95
CA GLU A 92 -13.04 8.47 21.09
C GLU A 92 -12.51 8.04 19.72
N GLY A 93 -11.65 8.86 19.12
CA GLY A 93 -11.22 8.65 17.75
C GLY A 93 -10.51 7.31 17.53
N ALA A 94 -9.46 7.03 18.31
CA ALA A 94 -8.66 5.82 18.13
C ALA A 94 -9.37 4.56 18.63
N SER A 95 -10.00 4.64 19.83
CA SER A 95 -10.69 3.49 20.41
C SER A 95 -11.91 3.08 19.58
N ARG A 96 -12.74 4.03 19.15
CA ARG A 96 -13.92 3.75 18.33
C ARG A 96 -13.55 3.18 16.97
N ALA A 97 -12.49 3.71 16.34
CA ALA A 97 -11.97 3.18 15.07
C ALA A 97 -11.49 1.73 15.22
N ALA A 98 -10.74 1.42 16.28
CA ALA A 98 -10.25 0.09 16.53
C ALA A 98 -11.39 -0.90 16.85
N VAL A 99 -12.34 -0.52 17.71
CA VAL A 99 -13.52 -1.34 18.01
C VAL A 99 -14.36 -1.56 16.76
N LYS A 100 -14.55 -0.55 15.92
CA LYS A 100 -15.24 -0.70 14.64
C LYS A 100 -14.59 -1.74 13.75
N ALA A 101 -13.26 -1.81 13.69
CA ALA A 101 -12.53 -2.84 12.94
C ALA A 101 -12.73 -4.25 13.53
N VAL A 102 -12.89 -4.36 14.85
CA VAL A 102 -13.25 -5.61 15.53
C VAL A 102 -14.67 -6.06 15.18
N GLU A 103 -15.65 -5.15 15.25
CA GLU A 103 -17.06 -5.39 14.87
C GLU A 103 -17.22 -5.81 13.42
N GLU A 104 -16.45 -5.18 12.52
CA GLU A 104 -16.42 -5.50 11.08
C GLU A 104 -15.72 -6.84 10.76
N GLY A 105 -15.12 -7.48 11.75
CA GLY A 105 -14.63 -8.85 11.65
C GLY A 105 -13.19 -9.00 11.19
N PHE A 106 -12.47 -7.95 10.85
CA PHE A 106 -11.12 -8.04 10.29
C PHE A 106 -9.97 -7.71 11.27
N ALA A 107 -10.30 -7.33 12.53
CA ALA A 107 -9.29 -7.04 13.54
C ALA A 107 -9.58 -7.67 14.92
N SER A 108 -8.52 -7.78 15.71
CA SER A 108 -8.54 -7.87 17.18
C SER A 108 -7.71 -6.73 17.74
N VAL A 109 -7.90 -6.36 18.99
CA VAL A 109 -7.23 -5.18 19.56
C VAL A 109 -6.65 -5.46 20.94
N VAL A 110 -5.43 -4.97 21.18
CA VAL A 110 -4.81 -4.85 22.49
C VAL A 110 -4.69 -3.36 22.80
N PHE A 111 -5.45 -2.87 23.77
CA PHE A 111 -5.31 -1.50 24.27
C PHE A 111 -4.19 -1.43 25.28
N VAL A 112 -3.18 -0.57 25.01
CA VAL A 112 -1.98 -0.44 25.84
C VAL A 112 -1.97 0.95 26.51
N GLY A 113 -1.92 1.02 27.83
CA GLY A 113 -1.84 2.28 28.57
C GLY A 113 -2.79 2.35 29.75
N HIS A 114 -3.53 3.45 29.89
CA HIS A 114 -4.52 3.66 30.96
C HIS A 114 -5.81 2.86 30.70
N THR A 115 -5.77 1.59 30.93
CA THR A 115 -6.83 0.64 30.57
C THR A 115 -8.18 0.93 31.23
N ASP A 116 -8.20 1.42 32.47
CA ASP A 116 -9.45 1.78 33.18
C ASP A 116 -10.24 2.83 32.42
N LYS A 117 -9.57 3.84 31.85
CA LYS A 117 -10.21 4.89 31.05
C LYS A 117 -10.78 4.33 29.74
N VAL A 118 -10.09 3.36 29.14
CA VAL A 118 -10.54 2.72 27.90
C VAL A 118 -11.74 1.81 28.16
N HIS A 119 -11.70 1.04 29.23
CA HIS A 119 -12.82 0.18 29.67
C HIS A 119 -14.13 0.95 29.88
N ALA A 120 -14.07 2.18 30.38
CA ALA A 120 -15.23 3.02 30.65
C ALA A 120 -15.88 3.60 29.39
N LEU A 121 -15.32 3.39 28.20
CA LEU A 121 -15.88 3.89 26.95
C LEU A 121 -17.03 2.98 26.47
N PRO A 122 -18.23 3.53 26.20
CA PRO A 122 -19.43 2.73 25.90
C PRO A 122 -19.27 1.76 24.74
N TRP A 123 -18.55 2.16 23.68
CA TRP A 123 -18.31 1.28 22.53
C TRP A 123 -17.31 0.16 22.86
N VAL A 124 -16.37 0.37 23.78
CA VAL A 124 -15.44 -0.67 24.24
C VAL A 124 -16.15 -1.67 25.17
N GLU A 125 -17.03 -1.17 26.03
CA GLU A 125 -17.84 -2.02 26.92
C GLU A 125 -18.73 -3.00 26.12
N ASN A 126 -19.28 -2.53 24.99
CA ASN A 126 -20.15 -3.33 24.11
C ASN A 126 -19.41 -4.13 23.04
N ALA A 127 -18.09 -4.00 22.92
CA ALA A 127 -17.28 -4.73 21.93
C ALA A 127 -17.24 -6.24 22.21
N PRO A 128 -17.06 -7.09 21.18
CA PRO A 128 -16.85 -8.54 21.34
C PRO A 128 -15.62 -8.81 22.21
N LYS A 129 -15.84 -9.28 23.44
CA LYS A 129 -14.82 -9.41 24.50
C LYS A 129 -13.66 -10.32 24.12
N GLU A 130 -13.92 -11.36 23.33
CA GLU A 130 -12.94 -12.33 22.87
C GLU A 130 -11.87 -11.75 21.93
N PHE A 131 -12.10 -10.54 21.39
CA PHE A 131 -11.17 -9.85 20.47
C PHE A 131 -10.61 -8.54 21.03
N VAL A 132 -10.84 -8.26 22.32
CA VAL A 132 -10.38 -7.04 22.99
C VAL A 132 -9.58 -7.40 24.24
N GLU A 133 -8.31 -7.05 24.22
CA GLU A 133 -7.37 -7.26 25.31
C GLU A 133 -6.87 -5.90 25.86
N PHE A 134 -6.36 -5.92 27.10
CA PHE A 134 -5.86 -4.74 27.79
C PHE A 134 -4.52 -5.00 28.42
N LEU A 135 -3.55 -4.12 28.16
CA LEU A 135 -2.22 -4.15 28.73
C LEU A 135 -1.95 -2.82 29.46
N PRO A 136 -2.01 -2.79 30.80
CA PRO A 136 -1.81 -1.56 31.55
C PRO A 136 -0.39 -1.03 31.44
N ALA A 137 -0.22 0.29 31.48
CA ALA A 137 1.05 1.00 31.57
C ALA A 137 0.90 2.23 32.48
N CYS A 138 1.97 2.60 33.17
CA CYS A 138 1.96 3.68 34.14
C CYS A 138 1.96 5.08 33.49
N ASP A 139 2.57 5.19 32.31
CA ASP A 139 2.66 6.42 31.53
C ASP A 139 2.70 6.18 30.02
N ASP A 140 2.65 7.27 29.25
CA ASP A 140 2.65 7.24 27.77
C ASP A 140 3.93 6.63 27.18
N ALA A 141 5.07 6.80 27.83
CA ALA A 141 6.37 6.28 27.33
C ALA A 141 6.46 4.76 27.51
N GLU A 142 6.00 4.27 28.67
CA GLU A 142 5.88 2.84 28.93
C GLU A 142 4.84 2.20 27.99
N ALA A 143 3.68 2.86 27.80
CA ALA A 143 2.65 2.39 26.88
C ALA A 143 3.19 2.25 25.45
N ALA A 144 3.91 3.25 24.96
CA ALA A 144 4.52 3.21 23.63
C ALA A 144 5.54 2.08 23.52
N THR A 145 6.40 1.91 24.54
CA THR A 145 7.42 0.86 24.57
C THR A 145 6.80 -0.55 24.59
N LYS A 146 5.78 -0.76 25.42
CA LYS A 146 5.05 -2.04 25.50
C LYS A 146 4.35 -2.37 24.17
N ALA A 147 3.70 -1.40 23.54
CA ALA A 147 3.02 -1.60 22.27
C ALA A 147 4.00 -1.91 21.12
N VAL A 148 5.11 -1.18 21.04
CA VAL A 148 6.19 -1.46 20.08
C VAL A 148 6.76 -2.86 20.29
N LYS A 149 6.92 -3.29 21.54
CA LYS A 149 7.36 -4.66 21.87
C LYS A 149 6.39 -5.71 21.38
N LEU A 150 5.06 -5.52 21.56
CA LEU A 150 4.05 -6.45 21.04
C LEU A 150 4.16 -6.61 19.53
N VAL A 151 4.37 -5.51 18.79
CA VAL A 151 4.51 -5.55 17.33
C VAL A 151 5.83 -6.21 16.93
N ARG A 152 6.93 -5.89 17.59
CA ARG A 152 8.24 -6.50 17.32
C ARG A 152 8.25 -8.01 17.56
N GLU A 153 7.55 -8.48 18.60
CA GLU A 153 7.37 -9.90 18.92
C GLU A 153 6.31 -10.59 18.05
N ARG A 154 5.72 -9.87 17.08
CA ARG A 154 4.64 -10.35 16.19
C ARG A 154 3.39 -10.82 16.93
N LYS A 155 3.16 -10.33 18.14
CA LYS A 155 1.91 -10.51 18.89
C LYS A 155 0.83 -9.58 18.38
N CYS A 156 1.23 -8.40 17.89
CA CYS A 156 0.39 -7.50 17.11
C CYS A 156 1.06 -7.22 15.76
N GLU A 157 0.24 -6.90 14.75
CA GLU A 157 0.68 -6.74 13.36
C GLU A 157 0.60 -5.29 12.90
N VAL A 158 -0.16 -4.45 13.61
CA VAL A 158 -0.32 -3.01 13.33
C VAL A 158 -0.19 -2.22 14.63
N LEU A 159 0.56 -1.13 14.60
CA LEU A 159 0.64 -0.17 15.69
C LEU A 159 -0.29 1.00 15.41
N VAL A 160 -1.17 1.35 16.36
CA VAL A 160 -2.14 2.44 16.21
C VAL A 160 -1.93 3.47 17.32
N LYS A 161 -1.74 4.73 16.95
CA LYS A 161 -1.60 5.84 17.88
C LYS A 161 -2.97 6.32 18.41
N GLY A 162 -3.14 6.35 19.71
CA GLY A 162 -4.23 7.05 20.38
C GLY A 162 -3.81 8.42 20.92
N LEU A 163 -4.22 8.73 22.16
CA LEU A 163 -4.03 10.03 22.79
C LEU A 163 -2.66 10.14 23.48
N LEU A 164 -1.60 10.21 22.70
CA LEU A 164 -0.26 10.55 23.20
C LEU A 164 0.46 11.48 22.22
N HIS A 165 1.54 12.10 22.67
CA HIS A 165 2.34 12.94 21.79
C HIS A 165 3.01 12.11 20.69
N THR A 166 2.94 12.57 19.44
CA THR A 166 3.56 11.90 18.29
C THR A 166 5.05 11.64 18.50
N ALA A 167 5.77 12.61 19.08
CA ALA A 167 7.19 12.46 19.40
C ALA A 167 7.47 11.31 20.37
N THR A 168 6.58 11.04 21.35
CA THR A 168 6.74 9.93 22.30
C THR A 168 6.62 8.58 21.57
N LEU A 169 5.61 8.42 20.71
CA LEU A 169 5.45 7.22 19.93
C LEU A 169 6.59 7.02 18.93
N LEU A 170 6.95 8.07 18.18
CA LEU A 170 8.04 7.97 17.21
C LEU A 170 9.38 7.65 17.86
N ARG A 171 9.65 8.15 19.07
CA ARG A 171 10.88 7.79 19.82
C ARG A 171 10.93 6.29 20.11
N ALA A 172 9.81 5.66 20.46
CA ALA A 172 9.74 4.23 20.69
C ALA A 172 9.87 3.44 19.36
N VAL A 173 9.18 3.87 18.29
CA VAL A 173 9.21 3.24 16.96
C VAL A 173 10.62 3.30 16.34
N LEU A 174 11.31 4.44 16.49
CA LEU A 174 12.64 4.70 15.91
C LEU A 174 13.80 4.28 16.81
N ASN A 175 13.52 3.66 17.96
CA ASN A 175 14.58 3.18 18.85
C ASN A 175 15.45 2.15 18.12
N LYS A 176 16.78 2.33 18.16
CA LYS A 176 17.73 1.50 17.40
C LYS A 176 17.81 0.05 17.90
N GLU A 177 17.57 -0.17 19.20
CA GLU A 177 17.72 -1.49 19.81
C GLU A 177 16.40 -2.27 19.86
N CYS A 178 15.29 -1.58 20.10
CA CYS A 178 14.00 -2.21 20.37
C CYS A 178 12.83 -1.61 19.58
N GLY A 179 13.09 -0.74 18.61
CA GLY A 179 12.07 -0.16 17.75
C GLY A 179 11.63 -1.05 16.59
N LEU A 180 10.92 -0.45 15.64
CA LEU A 180 10.35 -1.14 14.48
C LEU A 180 11.03 -0.77 13.16
N LEU A 181 11.96 0.18 13.14
CA LEU A 181 12.67 0.54 11.92
C LEU A 181 13.62 -0.61 11.54
N ALA A 182 13.56 -1.07 10.30
CA ALA A 182 14.52 -2.02 9.76
C ALA A 182 15.92 -1.38 9.68
N ASP A 183 16.97 -2.19 9.67
CA ASP A 183 18.34 -1.70 9.45
C ASP A 183 18.39 -0.88 8.16
N HIS A 184 18.88 0.36 8.26
CA HIS A 184 18.88 1.35 7.17
C HIS A 184 17.49 1.71 6.62
N GLY A 185 16.41 1.38 7.34
CA GLY A 185 15.04 1.70 6.97
C GLY A 185 14.79 3.21 6.90
N VAL A 186 13.93 3.62 5.98
CA VAL A 186 13.44 4.99 5.85
C VAL A 186 11.97 5.00 6.23
N LEU A 187 11.64 5.70 7.32
CA LEU A 187 10.25 5.92 7.70
C LEU A 187 9.65 6.97 6.76
N THR A 188 8.53 6.65 6.13
CA THR A 188 7.80 7.56 5.25
C THR A 188 6.29 7.43 5.44
N HIS A 189 5.55 8.49 5.17
CA HIS A 189 4.09 8.50 5.25
C HIS A 189 3.49 8.25 3.88
N VAL A 190 2.54 7.32 3.79
CA VAL A 190 1.70 7.13 2.61
C VAL A 190 0.28 7.51 2.96
N ALA A 191 -0.24 8.50 2.25
CA ALA A 191 -1.64 8.89 2.27
C ALA A 191 -2.39 8.22 1.12
N MET A 192 -3.67 7.99 1.34
CA MET A 192 -4.62 7.51 0.34
C MET A 192 -5.88 8.37 0.42
N ALA A 193 -6.35 8.84 -0.72
CA ALA A 193 -7.54 9.67 -0.83
C ALA A 193 -8.56 9.07 -1.80
N GLU A 194 -9.82 9.09 -1.39
CA GLU A 194 -10.99 8.89 -2.25
C GLU A 194 -11.59 10.25 -2.54
N ILE A 195 -11.42 10.70 -3.76
CA ILE A 195 -11.83 12.05 -4.20
C ILE A 195 -13.14 11.93 -4.97
N PRO A 196 -14.22 12.64 -4.59
CA PRO A 196 -15.46 12.65 -5.32
C PRO A 196 -15.27 12.99 -6.80
N GLY A 197 -15.87 12.18 -7.68
CA GLY A 197 -15.72 12.32 -9.13
C GLY A 197 -14.47 11.69 -9.73
N ARG A 198 -13.56 11.13 -8.94
CA ARG A 198 -12.45 10.30 -9.41
C ARG A 198 -12.80 8.82 -9.28
N GLU A 199 -12.54 8.05 -10.34
CA GLU A 199 -12.93 6.63 -10.40
C GLU A 199 -12.02 5.67 -9.62
N LYS A 200 -10.88 6.15 -9.09
CA LYS A 200 -9.90 5.33 -8.35
C LYS A 200 -9.29 6.08 -7.20
N LEU A 201 -8.83 5.31 -6.21
CA LEU A 201 -8.06 5.85 -5.09
C LEU A 201 -6.77 6.49 -5.57
N LEU A 202 -6.36 7.60 -4.93
CA LEU A 202 -5.10 8.27 -5.18
C LEU A 202 -4.19 8.09 -3.96
N CYS A 203 -3.03 7.51 -4.16
CA CYS A 203 -2.01 7.40 -3.12
C CYS A 203 -0.94 8.48 -3.28
N PHE A 204 -0.36 8.96 -2.18
CA PHE A 204 0.75 9.92 -2.26
C PHE A 204 1.65 9.90 -1.03
N THR A 205 2.86 10.41 -1.19
CA THR A 205 3.92 10.46 -0.17
C THR A 205 4.79 11.71 -0.36
N ASP A 206 5.38 12.31 0.65
CA ASP A 206 5.30 12.12 2.09
C ASP A 206 4.64 13.36 2.73
N ALA A 207 3.52 13.16 3.39
CA ALA A 207 2.75 14.28 3.95
C ALA A 207 3.00 14.53 5.44
N ALA A 208 3.91 13.75 6.11
CA ALA A 208 4.00 13.80 7.56
C ALA A 208 5.37 13.54 8.20
N VAL A 209 6.37 13.01 7.49
CA VAL A 209 7.60 12.51 8.11
C VAL A 209 8.87 13.17 7.58
N ILE A 210 9.09 13.19 6.25
CA ILE A 210 10.35 13.63 5.65
C ILE A 210 10.19 15.03 5.06
N PRO A 211 10.76 16.09 5.69
CA PRO A 211 10.58 17.45 5.19
C PRO A 211 11.10 17.65 3.76
N TYR A 212 12.36 17.33 3.53
CA TYR A 212 13.04 17.44 2.24
C TYR A 212 13.72 16.12 1.90
N PRO A 213 13.04 15.21 1.15
CA PRO A 213 13.59 13.89 0.87
C PRO A 213 14.89 13.97 0.08
N THR A 214 15.91 13.24 0.51
CA THR A 214 17.11 12.97 -0.30
C THR A 214 16.77 12.05 -1.47
N GLN A 215 17.67 11.93 -2.44
CA GLN A 215 17.48 10.98 -3.55
C GLN A 215 17.27 9.55 -3.05
N ALA A 216 18.07 9.09 -2.09
CA ALA A 216 17.91 7.77 -1.51
C ALA A 216 16.55 7.56 -0.84
N GLN A 217 16.04 8.59 -0.14
CA GLN A 217 14.70 8.54 0.46
C GLN A 217 13.59 8.51 -0.59
N ARG A 218 13.74 9.24 -1.71
CA ARG A 218 12.77 9.19 -2.84
C ARG A 218 12.70 7.79 -3.47
N LEU A 219 13.83 7.10 -3.60
CA LEU A 219 13.83 5.71 -4.08
C LEU A 219 12.99 4.80 -3.18
N VAL A 220 13.09 4.99 -1.86
CA VAL A 220 12.27 4.24 -0.89
C VAL A 220 10.79 4.66 -0.97
N GLN A 221 10.50 5.97 -1.13
CA GLN A 221 9.13 6.46 -1.32
C GLN A 221 8.45 5.82 -2.53
N VAL A 222 9.13 5.72 -3.67
CA VAL A 222 8.62 5.02 -4.87
C VAL A 222 8.38 3.54 -4.59
N GLU A 223 9.30 2.88 -3.90
CA GLU A 223 9.17 1.45 -3.54
C GLU A 223 7.95 1.21 -2.67
N VAL A 224 7.82 1.98 -1.59
CA VAL A 224 6.72 1.85 -0.63
C VAL A 224 5.38 2.15 -1.29
N LEU A 225 5.31 3.22 -2.07
CA LEU A 225 4.09 3.60 -2.80
C LEU A 225 3.69 2.51 -3.81
N THR A 226 4.66 1.95 -4.53
CA THR A 226 4.43 0.81 -5.43
C THR A 226 3.84 -0.39 -4.70
N LYS A 227 4.35 -0.74 -3.51
CA LYS A 227 3.84 -1.85 -2.70
C LYS A 227 2.41 -1.61 -2.24
N VAL A 228 2.12 -0.42 -1.73
CA VAL A 228 0.78 -0.04 -1.26
C VAL A 228 -0.23 -0.10 -2.41
N ILE A 229 0.08 0.49 -3.57
CA ILE A 229 -0.83 0.49 -4.73
C ILE A 229 -1.07 -0.92 -5.26
N ARG A 230 -0.05 -1.79 -5.25
CA ARG A 230 -0.23 -3.21 -5.61
C ARG A 230 -1.12 -3.96 -4.63
N ALA A 231 -1.00 -3.68 -3.34
CA ALA A 231 -1.88 -4.27 -2.32
C ALA A 231 -3.35 -3.86 -2.57
N LEU A 232 -3.61 -2.71 -3.19
CA LEU A 232 -4.95 -2.29 -3.62
C LEU A 232 -5.43 -2.98 -4.91
N GLY A 233 -4.67 -3.91 -5.46
CA GLY A 233 -5.05 -4.69 -6.64
C GLY A 233 -4.63 -4.08 -7.98
N THR A 234 -3.84 -3.00 -8.00
CA THR A 234 -3.29 -2.42 -9.23
C THR A 234 -1.96 -3.11 -9.57
N PRO A 235 -1.90 -4.00 -10.59
CA PRO A 235 -0.71 -4.82 -10.84
C PRO A 235 0.47 -4.02 -11.37
N VAL A 236 0.21 -2.98 -12.16
CA VAL A 236 1.22 -2.07 -12.73
C VAL A 236 0.92 -0.64 -12.27
N PRO A 237 1.42 -0.22 -11.09
CA PRO A 237 1.21 1.14 -10.59
C PRO A 237 1.76 2.22 -11.53
N ARG A 238 1.06 3.34 -11.64
CA ARG A 238 1.48 4.55 -12.36
C ARG A 238 1.87 5.61 -11.34
N ILE A 239 3.15 5.94 -11.23
CA ILE A 239 3.68 6.85 -10.20
C ILE A 239 4.26 8.10 -10.85
N SER A 240 3.75 9.26 -10.45
CA SER A 240 4.24 10.56 -10.88
C SER A 240 5.22 11.16 -9.87
N LEU A 241 6.36 11.65 -10.38
CA LEU A 241 7.32 12.45 -9.62
C LEU A 241 6.96 13.93 -9.82
N LEU A 242 6.36 14.52 -8.77
CA LEU A 242 5.75 15.84 -8.87
C LEU A 242 6.77 16.99 -8.88
N HIS A 243 6.45 17.99 -9.69
CA HIS A 243 7.08 19.30 -9.71
C HIS A 243 6.04 20.35 -10.18
N CYS A 244 6.36 21.62 -10.10
CA CYS A 244 5.50 22.69 -10.61
C CYS A 244 5.59 22.90 -12.14
N ALA A 245 6.50 22.19 -12.81
CA ALA A 245 6.72 22.26 -14.27
C ALA A 245 7.29 20.91 -14.77
N GLU A 246 7.24 20.70 -16.08
CA GLU A 246 7.66 19.45 -16.72
C GLU A 246 9.12 19.46 -17.19
N THR A 247 9.96 20.27 -16.53
CA THR A 247 11.37 20.44 -16.89
C THR A 247 12.29 20.24 -15.70
N VAL A 248 13.40 19.55 -15.92
CA VAL A 248 14.49 19.42 -14.95
C VAL A 248 15.25 20.75 -14.86
N SER A 249 15.58 21.21 -13.65
CA SER A 249 16.29 22.47 -13.44
C SER A 249 17.14 22.46 -12.17
N ASP A 250 18.34 23.01 -12.25
CA ASP A 250 19.23 23.22 -11.09
C ASP A 250 18.63 24.13 -10.00
N LYS A 251 17.67 25.00 -10.38
CA LYS A 251 16.91 25.80 -9.42
C LYS A 251 16.03 24.96 -8.50
N PHE A 252 15.72 23.74 -8.93
CA PHE A 252 14.91 22.77 -8.21
C PHE A 252 15.66 21.44 -8.09
N PRO A 253 16.63 21.32 -7.18
CA PRO A 253 17.57 20.21 -7.11
C PRO A 253 16.93 18.82 -7.01
N HIS A 254 15.70 18.72 -6.47
CA HIS A 254 14.97 17.45 -6.41
C HIS A 254 14.68 16.88 -7.80
N THR A 255 14.56 17.71 -8.85
CA THR A 255 14.26 17.24 -10.21
C THR A 255 15.45 16.54 -10.87
N LEU A 256 16.68 16.86 -10.45
CA LEU A 256 17.91 16.29 -11.03
C LEU A 256 17.98 14.76 -10.89
N GLY A 257 17.44 14.23 -9.79
CA GLY A 257 17.43 12.78 -9.54
C GLY A 257 16.26 12.02 -10.17
N TYR A 258 15.31 12.69 -10.81
CA TYR A 258 14.11 12.03 -11.36
C TYR A 258 14.44 11.13 -12.56
N GLY A 259 15.47 11.49 -13.36
CA GLY A 259 15.97 10.65 -14.45
C GLY A 259 16.42 9.28 -13.97
N GLU A 260 17.25 9.22 -12.92
CA GLU A 260 17.71 7.98 -12.31
C GLU A 260 16.53 7.11 -11.80
N ILE A 261 15.54 7.71 -11.16
CA ILE A 261 14.36 6.99 -10.67
C ILE A 261 13.61 6.32 -11.83
N LYS A 262 13.41 7.04 -12.93
CA LYS A 262 12.75 6.52 -14.14
C LYS A 262 13.55 5.37 -14.77
N GLU A 263 14.87 5.50 -14.87
CA GLU A 263 15.74 4.45 -15.38
C GLU A 263 15.69 3.18 -14.52
N LEU A 264 15.76 3.32 -13.20
CA LEU A 264 15.65 2.20 -12.26
C LEU A 264 14.28 1.51 -12.35
N ALA A 265 13.20 2.25 -12.53
CA ALA A 265 11.87 1.71 -12.77
C ALA A 265 11.81 0.91 -14.09
N ALA A 266 12.36 1.47 -15.18
CA ALA A 266 12.43 0.79 -16.48
C ALA A 266 13.30 -0.49 -16.44
N GLN A 267 14.31 -0.52 -15.58
CA GLN A 267 15.15 -1.72 -15.32
C GLN A 267 14.44 -2.75 -14.42
N GLY A 268 13.23 -2.45 -13.93
CA GLY A 268 12.43 -3.38 -13.11
C GLY A 268 12.86 -3.47 -11.65
N ARG A 269 13.54 -2.45 -11.09
CA ARG A 269 13.95 -2.41 -9.68
C ARG A 269 12.81 -2.71 -8.71
N TRP A 270 11.61 -2.24 -9.03
CA TRP A 270 10.41 -2.44 -8.22
C TRP A 270 9.37 -3.36 -8.90
N GLY A 271 9.80 -4.19 -9.88
CA GLY A 271 8.92 -4.96 -10.74
C GLY A 271 8.25 -4.09 -11.81
N GLU A 272 7.11 -4.53 -12.36
CA GLU A 272 6.38 -3.75 -13.38
C GLU A 272 5.72 -2.52 -12.75
N VAL A 273 6.26 -1.34 -12.98
CA VAL A 273 5.76 -0.05 -12.53
C VAL A 273 6.08 1.01 -13.60
N LEU A 274 5.16 1.92 -13.84
CA LEU A 274 5.38 3.07 -14.69
C LEU A 274 5.70 4.28 -13.81
N VAL A 275 6.86 4.89 -14.02
CA VAL A 275 7.29 6.09 -13.27
C VAL A 275 7.66 7.17 -14.27
N ASP A 276 7.10 8.36 -14.12
CA ASP A 276 7.47 9.50 -14.93
C ASP A 276 7.46 10.82 -14.13
N GLY A 277 8.14 11.82 -14.66
CA GLY A 277 8.31 13.15 -14.10
C GLY A 277 9.61 13.79 -14.61
N PRO A 278 9.79 15.09 -14.33
CA PRO A 278 8.89 15.94 -13.54
C PRO A 278 7.56 16.21 -14.27
N LEU A 279 6.47 16.17 -13.53
CA LEU A 279 5.12 16.51 -13.99
C LEU A 279 4.43 17.39 -12.95
N ASP A 280 3.58 18.32 -13.39
CA ASP A 280 2.71 19.03 -12.47
C ASP A 280 1.50 18.16 -12.07
N LEU A 281 0.73 18.61 -11.08
CA LEU A 281 -0.40 17.86 -10.57
C LEU A 281 -1.47 17.59 -11.65
N ARG A 282 -1.70 18.56 -12.56
CA ARG A 282 -2.70 18.41 -13.62
C ARG A 282 -2.24 17.47 -14.72
N THR A 283 -0.99 17.58 -15.15
CA THR A 283 -0.42 16.68 -16.16
C THR A 283 -0.27 15.25 -15.64
N SER A 284 -0.16 15.08 -14.31
CA SER A 284 -0.16 13.76 -13.66
C SER A 284 -1.54 13.08 -13.63
N LEU A 285 -2.63 13.86 -13.55
CA LEU A 285 -3.97 13.34 -13.23
C LEU A 285 -5.06 13.64 -14.29
N ASP A 286 -4.72 14.37 -15.36
CA ASP A 286 -5.66 14.81 -16.39
C ASP A 286 -5.06 14.63 -17.80
N ALA A 287 -5.54 13.59 -18.49
CA ALA A 287 -5.10 13.25 -19.84
C ALA A 287 -5.38 14.38 -20.87
N ALA A 288 -6.45 15.15 -20.69
CA ALA A 288 -6.78 16.26 -21.59
C ALA A 288 -5.75 17.40 -21.45
N VAL A 289 -5.35 17.72 -20.22
CA VAL A 289 -4.31 18.74 -19.96
C VAL A 289 -2.95 18.30 -20.48
N LEU A 290 -2.59 17.03 -20.29
CA LEU A 290 -1.36 16.44 -20.84
C LEU A 290 -1.30 16.64 -22.36
N LYS A 291 -2.41 16.33 -23.06
CA LYS A 291 -2.54 16.49 -24.50
C LYS A 291 -2.47 17.96 -24.93
N ILE A 292 -3.15 18.88 -24.22
CA ILE A 292 -3.14 20.32 -24.53
C ILE A 292 -1.73 20.89 -24.43
N LYS A 293 -0.96 20.46 -23.42
CA LYS A 293 0.44 20.89 -23.24
C LYS A 293 1.43 20.19 -24.20
N GLY A 294 0.98 19.21 -24.99
CA GLY A 294 1.84 18.45 -25.91
C GLY A 294 2.89 17.60 -25.21
N ILE A 295 2.60 17.16 -23.97
CA ILE A 295 3.52 16.36 -23.15
C ILE A 295 3.27 14.88 -23.39
N HIS A 296 4.34 14.13 -23.61
CA HIS A 296 4.29 12.67 -23.69
C HIS A 296 4.71 12.06 -22.35
N SER A 297 3.84 11.28 -21.73
CA SER A 297 4.10 10.57 -20.48
C SER A 297 3.55 9.15 -20.56
N CYS A 298 4.31 8.18 -20.04
CA CYS A 298 3.85 6.79 -19.90
C CYS A 298 2.70 6.66 -18.89
N LEU A 299 2.41 7.69 -18.09
CA LEU A 299 1.31 7.70 -17.14
C LEU A 299 -0.03 8.10 -17.78
N GLU A 300 0.00 8.72 -18.97
CA GLU A 300 -1.18 9.12 -19.75
C GLU A 300 -2.15 10.06 -18.99
N GLY A 301 -1.64 10.82 -17.99
CA GLY A 301 -2.47 11.68 -17.14
C GLY A 301 -3.37 10.93 -16.17
N ASP A 302 -3.02 9.69 -15.83
CA ASP A 302 -3.81 8.79 -14.99
C ASP A 302 -2.96 8.11 -13.91
N ALA A 303 -2.17 8.89 -13.16
CA ALA A 303 -1.34 8.39 -12.09
C ALA A 303 -2.18 7.77 -10.94
N ASP A 304 -1.69 6.65 -10.38
CA ASP A 304 -2.23 6.01 -9.17
C ASP A 304 -1.54 6.55 -7.91
N GLY A 305 -0.29 7.02 -8.08
CA GLY A 305 0.54 7.50 -6.99
C GLY A 305 1.31 8.77 -7.33
N LEU A 306 1.50 9.62 -6.31
CA LEU A 306 2.24 10.88 -6.42
C LEU A 306 3.39 10.90 -5.41
N VAL A 307 4.60 11.19 -5.86
CA VAL A 307 5.76 11.47 -5.01
C VAL A 307 6.00 12.97 -5.02
N PHE A 308 5.82 13.59 -3.87
CA PHE A 308 5.97 15.03 -3.70
C PHE A 308 7.44 15.44 -3.53
N PRO A 309 7.82 16.66 -3.92
CA PRO A 309 9.17 17.16 -3.75
C PRO A 309 9.55 17.38 -2.28
N ASP A 310 8.58 17.73 -1.45
CA ASP A 310 8.72 18.08 -0.04
C ASP A 310 7.44 17.80 0.74
N LEU A 311 7.57 17.77 2.08
CA LEU A 311 6.48 17.51 3.01
C LEU A 311 5.41 18.60 2.97
N GLU A 312 5.81 19.86 2.81
CA GLU A 312 4.88 20.99 2.90
C GLU A 312 3.84 20.92 1.79
N SER A 313 4.28 20.69 0.54
CA SER A 313 3.37 20.56 -0.61
C SER A 313 2.45 19.33 -0.49
N ALA A 314 2.96 18.20 -0.02
CA ALA A 314 2.15 17.00 0.21
C ALA A 314 1.15 17.19 1.36
N ASN A 315 1.57 17.81 2.45
CA ASN A 315 0.70 18.10 3.61
C ASN A 315 -0.40 19.10 3.26
N MET A 316 -0.09 20.11 2.42
CA MET A 316 -1.12 21.04 1.93
C MET A 316 -2.18 20.31 1.12
N LEU A 317 -1.78 19.39 0.21
CA LEU A 317 -2.75 18.58 -0.54
C LEU A 317 -3.58 17.70 0.41
N TYR A 318 -2.93 17.01 1.35
CA TYR A 318 -3.59 16.16 2.35
C TYR A 318 -4.66 16.93 3.15
N LYS A 319 -4.45 18.20 3.44
CA LYS A 319 -5.43 19.04 4.13
C LYS A 319 -6.48 19.68 3.19
N ALA A 320 -6.09 19.96 1.96
CA ALA A 320 -6.98 20.57 0.98
C ALA A 320 -8.07 19.61 0.46
N LEU A 321 -7.74 18.34 0.28
CA LEU A 321 -8.65 17.34 -0.28
C LEU A 321 -9.94 17.18 0.55
N PRO A 322 -9.93 16.91 1.87
CA PRO A 322 -11.16 16.86 2.64
C PRO A 322 -11.83 18.23 2.76
N LEU A 323 -11.05 19.31 2.90
CA LEU A 323 -11.59 20.64 3.14
C LEU A 323 -12.34 21.21 1.94
N PHE A 324 -11.80 21.04 0.74
CA PHE A 324 -12.36 21.65 -0.48
C PHE A 324 -13.09 20.67 -1.38
N CYS A 325 -12.72 19.41 -1.34
CA CYS A 325 -13.27 18.39 -2.23
C CYS A 325 -14.19 17.40 -1.50
N GLY A 326 -14.27 17.44 -0.17
CA GLY A 326 -15.03 16.46 0.60
C GLY A 326 -14.45 15.02 0.45
N ALA A 327 -13.16 14.92 0.21
CA ALA A 327 -12.50 13.63 0.08
C ALA A 327 -12.45 12.89 1.42
N ARG A 328 -12.56 11.56 1.37
CA ARG A 328 -12.21 10.67 2.49
C ARG A 328 -10.72 10.36 2.40
N GLU A 329 -10.05 10.26 3.55
CA GLU A 329 -8.62 10.02 3.59
C GLU A 329 -8.22 8.94 4.58
N ALA A 330 -7.08 8.30 4.29
CA ALA A 330 -6.39 7.39 5.17
C ALA A 330 -4.89 7.65 5.10
N GLY A 331 -4.15 7.34 6.17
CA GLY A 331 -2.70 7.49 6.18
C GLY A 331 -2.01 6.52 7.11
N ILE A 332 -0.87 6.00 6.65
CA ILE A 332 -0.03 5.07 7.41
C ILE A 332 1.45 5.42 7.26
N LEU A 333 2.23 5.11 8.30
CA LEU A 333 3.68 5.10 8.18
C LEU A 333 4.14 3.74 7.68
N GLN A 334 5.08 3.76 6.77
CA GLN A 334 5.73 2.62 6.15
C GLN A 334 7.25 2.71 6.28
N GLY A 335 7.97 1.62 6.00
CA GLY A 335 9.42 1.53 6.19
C GLY A 335 9.81 0.93 7.53
N THR A 336 8.85 0.59 8.35
CA THR A 336 8.97 -0.20 9.59
C THR A 336 8.67 -1.68 9.34
N THR A 337 8.98 -2.54 10.28
CA THR A 337 8.68 -3.99 10.21
C THR A 337 7.17 -4.31 10.27
N ALA A 338 6.35 -3.32 10.61
CA ALA A 338 4.89 -3.38 10.60
C ALA A 338 4.31 -1.98 10.34
N PRO A 339 3.16 -1.82 9.69
CA PRO A 339 2.55 -0.52 9.45
C PRO A 339 2.18 0.17 10.76
N VAL A 340 2.34 1.51 10.78
CA VAL A 340 1.99 2.35 11.92
C VAL A 340 0.92 3.34 11.50
N VAL A 341 -0.24 3.28 12.14
CA VAL A 341 -1.33 4.25 11.96
C VAL A 341 -1.07 5.44 12.87
N LEU A 342 -0.78 6.60 12.27
CA LEU A 342 -0.42 7.83 12.97
C LEU A 342 -1.40 8.96 12.64
N PRO A 343 -2.66 8.88 13.11
CA PRO A 343 -3.67 9.86 12.76
C PRO A 343 -3.40 11.21 13.41
N SER A 344 -3.88 12.27 12.76
CA SER A 344 -3.96 13.60 13.36
C SER A 344 -4.98 13.64 14.50
N ARG A 345 -4.81 14.57 15.45
CA ARG A 345 -5.82 14.80 16.51
C ARG A 345 -7.15 15.29 15.95
N GLY A 346 -7.12 16.00 14.82
CA GLY A 346 -8.31 16.52 14.15
C GLY A 346 -9.03 15.53 13.24
N ASP A 347 -8.46 14.35 13.00
CA ASP A 347 -9.10 13.36 12.15
C ASP A 347 -10.29 12.71 12.87
N SER A 348 -11.37 12.48 12.13
CA SER A 348 -12.55 11.79 12.62
C SER A 348 -12.24 10.34 13.00
N TRP A 349 -13.10 9.69 13.78
CA TRP A 349 -12.94 8.26 14.04
C TRP A 349 -13.10 7.43 12.76
N GLN A 350 -13.87 7.92 11.78
CA GLN A 350 -14.03 7.30 10.46
C GLN A 350 -12.72 7.30 9.69
N ASP A 351 -12.01 8.44 9.62
CA ASP A 351 -10.70 8.52 8.92
C ASP A 351 -9.65 7.63 9.60
N LYS A 352 -9.67 7.56 10.94
CA LYS A 352 -8.83 6.65 11.71
C LYS A 352 -9.16 5.19 11.42
N PHE A 353 -10.44 4.84 11.27
CA PHE A 353 -10.88 3.51 10.86
C PHE A 353 -10.39 3.16 9.44
N LEU A 354 -10.49 4.09 8.49
CA LEU A 354 -9.97 3.89 7.14
C LEU A 354 -8.45 3.73 7.13
N SER A 355 -7.73 4.45 7.99
CA SER A 355 -6.29 4.29 8.17
C SER A 355 -5.92 2.91 8.75
N ILE A 356 -6.71 2.37 9.68
CA ILE A 356 -6.57 0.99 10.17
C ILE A 356 -6.83 0.00 9.02
N ALA A 357 -7.89 0.19 8.25
CA ALA A 357 -8.20 -0.66 7.11
C ALA A 357 -7.08 -0.66 6.06
N MET A 358 -6.52 0.52 5.75
CA MET A 358 -5.35 0.66 4.87
C MET A 358 -4.11 -0.08 5.43
N ALA A 359 -3.85 0.01 6.73
CA ALA A 359 -2.75 -0.68 7.39
C ALA A 359 -2.92 -2.21 7.29
N VAL A 360 -4.12 -2.72 7.56
CA VAL A 360 -4.45 -4.15 7.44
C VAL A 360 -4.26 -4.63 6.00
N MET A 361 -4.70 -3.85 5.00
CA MET A 361 -4.54 -4.18 3.59
C MET A 361 -3.07 -4.22 3.16
N SER A 362 -2.23 -3.34 3.70
CA SER A 362 -0.80 -3.26 3.36
C SER A 362 0.04 -4.43 3.87
N LEU A 363 -0.53 -5.33 4.70
CA LEU A 363 0.12 -6.56 5.19
C LEU A 363 0.02 -7.73 4.19
N ASN A 364 -0.80 -7.61 3.16
CA ASN A 364 -0.97 -8.61 2.11
C ASN A 364 0.00 -8.32 0.96
#